data_8d5b968545b99ac40cac59dc88b854e4
#
_entry.id   8d5b968545b99ac40cac59dc88b854e4
#
_cell.length_a   1.000
_cell.length_b   1.000
_cell.length_c   1.000
_cell.angle_alpha   90.00
_cell.angle_beta   90.00
_cell.angle_gamma   90.00
#
_symmetry.space_group_name_H-M   'P 1'
#
loop_
_entity.id
_entity.type
_entity.pdbx_description
1 polymer ?
#
loop_
_entity_poly.entity_id
_entity_poly.type
_entity_poly.pdbx_seq_one_letter_code
_entity_poly.pdbx_strand_id
1 'polypeptide(L)'
;MKWMFALASALMVSLLAMWMVTHADENRPSELVFNRKDFQNQNLQLGYYDLLAERRELYDPHFENRSGTLLMTLTSPDDNHFVAKGKLIKREDVRKGMAFNYQPIFNSNPGGGLIVNNSLKYMTTNVVSVTTLKNDNTELLIAHNGLILYSE
;
A
#
# COMPACT_ATOMS: atom_id res chain seq x y z
N MET A 1 -6.82 -51.04 21.97
CA MET A 1 -5.66 -50.31 21.39
C MET A 1 -5.98 -49.57 20.07
N LYS A 2 -6.69 -50.17 19.09
CA LYS A 2 -6.98 -49.51 17.79
C LYS A 2 -7.72 -48.18 17.90
N TRP A 3 -8.62 -48.03 18.88
CA TRP A 3 -9.38 -46.78 19.09
C TRP A 3 -8.56 -45.62 19.64
N MET A 4 -7.51 -45.92 20.43
CA MET A 4 -6.60 -44.87 20.92
C MET A 4 -5.77 -44.24 19.79
N PHE A 5 -5.37 -45.04 18.80
CA PHE A 5 -4.64 -44.52 17.65
C PHE A 5 -5.55 -43.66 16.75
N ALA A 6 -6.82 -44.03 16.60
CA ALA A 6 -7.80 -43.27 15.85
C ALA A 6 -8.09 -41.89 16.51
N LEU A 7 -8.22 -41.85 17.84
CA LEU A 7 -8.38 -40.59 18.57
C LEU A 7 -7.12 -39.71 18.50
N ALA A 8 -5.95 -40.29 18.66
CA ALA A 8 -4.69 -39.53 18.56
C ALA A 8 -4.47 -38.93 17.16
N SER A 9 -4.81 -39.70 16.10
CA SER A 9 -4.70 -39.18 14.71
C SER A 9 -5.71 -38.07 14.43
N ALA A 10 -6.96 -38.17 14.91
CA ALA A 10 -7.97 -37.13 14.78
C ALA A 10 -7.56 -35.84 15.48
N LEU A 11 -6.96 -35.95 16.67
CA LEU A 11 -6.47 -34.82 17.45
C LEU A 11 -5.28 -34.13 16.76
N MET A 12 -4.38 -34.90 16.15
CA MET A 12 -3.24 -34.37 15.40
C MET A 12 -3.67 -33.63 14.12
N VAL A 13 -4.65 -34.17 13.40
CA VAL A 13 -5.21 -33.54 12.21
C VAL A 13 -5.92 -32.22 12.56
N SER A 14 -6.69 -32.20 13.68
CA SER A 14 -7.37 -30.97 14.12
C SER A 14 -6.38 -29.89 14.56
N LEU A 15 -5.29 -30.26 15.25
CA LEU A 15 -4.24 -29.30 15.62
C LEU A 15 -3.50 -28.76 14.41
N LEU A 16 -3.20 -29.60 13.42
CA LEU A 16 -2.58 -29.18 12.15
C LEU A 16 -3.50 -28.25 11.35
N ALA A 17 -4.81 -28.56 11.29
CA ALA A 17 -5.78 -27.70 10.64
C ALA A 17 -5.91 -26.33 11.33
N MET A 18 -5.93 -26.33 12.66
CA MET A 18 -5.98 -25.10 13.48
C MET A 18 -4.69 -24.27 13.30
N TRP A 19 -3.52 -24.95 13.26
CA TRP A 19 -2.24 -24.29 13.00
C TRP A 19 -2.18 -23.68 11.59
N MET A 20 -2.67 -24.40 10.55
CA MET A 20 -2.77 -23.88 9.20
C MET A 20 -3.69 -22.65 9.10
N VAL A 21 -4.85 -22.66 9.79
CA VAL A 21 -5.79 -21.54 9.78
C VAL A 21 -5.19 -20.32 10.49
N THR A 22 -4.53 -20.50 11.64
CA THR A 22 -3.91 -19.37 12.36
C THR A 22 -2.71 -18.78 11.64
N HIS A 23 -1.94 -19.57 10.88
CA HIS A 23 -0.79 -19.08 10.10
C HIS A 23 -1.14 -18.64 8.68
N ALA A 24 -2.32 -19.03 8.15
CA ALA A 24 -2.80 -18.57 6.86
C ALA A 24 -3.17 -17.06 6.86
N ASP A 25 -3.58 -16.52 8.02
CA ASP A 25 -3.89 -15.09 8.14
C ASP A 25 -2.65 -14.19 8.16
N GLU A 26 -1.49 -14.70 8.62
CA GLU A 26 -0.23 -13.95 8.60
C GLU A 26 0.36 -13.79 7.18
N ASN A 27 -0.04 -14.65 6.25
CA ASN A 27 0.45 -14.67 4.86
C ASN A 27 -0.57 -14.16 3.84
N ARG A 28 -1.68 -13.52 4.27
CA ARG A 28 -2.58 -12.88 3.30
C ARG A 28 -1.84 -11.74 2.64
N PRO A 29 -1.64 -11.78 1.31
CA PRO A 29 -0.95 -10.71 0.63
C PRO A 29 -1.74 -9.41 0.86
N SER A 30 -1.00 -8.34 1.14
CA SER A 30 -1.47 -6.96 1.28
C SER A 30 -2.30 -6.45 0.08
N GLU A 31 -2.46 -7.27 -0.96
CA GLU A 31 -3.36 -7.07 -2.11
C GLU A 31 -4.81 -6.79 -1.68
N LEU A 32 -5.24 -7.36 -0.54
CA LEU A 32 -6.57 -7.15 0.01
C LEU A 32 -6.79 -5.71 0.51
N VAL A 33 -5.74 -4.99 0.91
CA VAL A 33 -5.86 -3.62 1.40
C VAL A 33 -6.30 -2.69 0.27
N PHE A 34 -5.67 -2.79 -0.91
CA PHE A 34 -6.05 -1.97 -2.07
C PHE A 34 -7.36 -2.42 -2.74
N ASN A 35 -7.84 -3.64 -2.47
CA ASN A 35 -9.11 -4.16 -2.98
C ASN A 35 -10.29 -3.90 -2.05
N ARG A 36 -10.05 -3.46 -0.81
CA ARG A 36 -11.13 -3.09 0.10
C ARG A 36 -11.81 -1.83 -0.42
N LYS A 37 -13.16 -1.88 -0.46
CA LYS A 37 -13.97 -0.70 -0.79
C LYS A 37 -13.68 0.46 0.14
N ASP A 38 -13.31 0.15 1.37
CA ASP A 38 -12.96 1.13 2.40
C ASP A 38 -11.71 1.92 2.02
N PHE A 39 -10.69 1.28 1.45
CA PHE A 39 -9.46 1.96 1.01
C PHE A 39 -9.70 2.89 -0.20
N GLN A 40 -10.63 2.53 -1.08
CA GLN A 40 -10.98 3.37 -2.24
C GLN A 40 -11.81 4.60 -1.87
N ASN A 41 -12.51 4.56 -0.74
CA ASN A 41 -13.40 5.63 -0.26
C ASN A 41 -12.79 6.45 0.90
N GLN A 42 -11.56 6.17 1.31
CA GLN A 42 -10.93 6.89 2.41
C GLN A 42 -10.40 8.25 1.94
N ASN A 43 -10.59 9.25 2.77
CA ASN A 43 -9.96 10.55 2.65
C ASN A 43 -8.49 10.43 3.08
N LEU A 44 -7.67 9.90 2.19
CA LEU A 44 -6.23 9.81 2.41
C LEU A 44 -5.62 11.18 2.17
N GLN A 45 -4.73 11.60 3.06
CA GLN A 45 -3.95 12.82 2.89
C GLN A 45 -2.46 12.51 2.94
N LEU A 46 -1.72 13.06 2.01
CA LEU A 46 -0.28 12.95 1.91
C LEU A 46 0.35 14.32 2.16
N GLY A 47 1.15 14.40 3.21
CA GLY A 47 1.87 15.63 3.56
C GLY A 47 3.36 15.51 3.28
N TYR A 48 3.94 16.53 2.65
CA TYR A 48 5.38 16.74 2.58
C TYR A 48 5.74 17.98 3.37
N TYR A 49 6.84 17.91 4.11
CA TYR A 49 7.35 19.03 4.86
C TYR A 49 8.84 19.21 4.61
N ASP A 50 9.22 20.39 4.12
CA ASP A 50 10.62 20.80 3.99
C ASP A 50 11.01 21.61 5.21
N LEU A 51 11.82 21.01 6.07
CA LEU A 51 12.28 21.63 7.33
C LEU A 51 13.19 22.84 7.10
N LEU A 52 13.92 22.87 5.98
CA LEU A 52 14.85 23.96 5.70
C LEU A 52 14.15 25.16 5.09
N ALA A 53 13.18 24.90 4.21
CA ALA A 53 12.40 25.95 3.55
C ALA A 53 11.12 26.31 4.31
N GLU A 54 10.83 25.63 5.43
CA GLU A 54 9.59 25.76 6.22
C GLU A 54 8.32 25.67 5.35
N ARG A 55 8.40 24.84 4.30
CA ARG A 55 7.32 24.71 3.33
C ARG A 55 6.60 23.38 3.51
N ARG A 56 5.28 23.43 3.53
CA ARG A 56 4.39 22.27 3.56
C ARG A 56 3.63 22.15 2.25
N GLU A 57 3.51 20.94 1.76
CA GLU A 57 2.66 20.59 0.63
C GLU A 57 1.70 19.49 1.05
N LEU A 58 0.41 19.63 0.73
CA LEU A 58 -0.64 18.64 1.00
C LEU A 58 -1.21 18.13 -0.30
N TYR A 59 -1.49 16.83 -0.31
CA TYR A 59 -2.05 16.14 -1.47
C TYR A 59 -3.09 15.12 -1.02
N ASP A 60 -4.10 14.92 -1.84
CA ASP A 60 -5.16 13.92 -1.67
C ASP A 60 -4.92 12.80 -2.69
N PRO A 61 -4.31 11.67 -2.28
CA PRO A 61 -4.12 10.53 -3.13
C PRO A 61 -5.42 9.75 -3.28
N HIS A 62 -5.80 9.48 -4.50
CA HIS A 62 -6.90 8.59 -4.85
C HIS A 62 -6.38 7.38 -5.60
N PHE A 63 -6.76 6.18 -5.15
CA PHE A 63 -6.35 4.92 -5.75
C PHE A 63 -7.54 4.19 -6.34
N GLU A 64 -7.39 3.68 -7.56
CA GLU A 64 -8.37 2.86 -8.24
C GLU A 64 -7.73 1.59 -8.76
N ASN A 65 -8.23 0.42 -8.37
CA ASN A 65 -7.75 -0.85 -8.89
C ASN A 65 -8.49 -1.22 -10.17
N ARG A 66 -7.75 -1.38 -11.26
CA ARG A 66 -8.26 -1.86 -12.55
C ARG A 66 -7.47 -3.08 -13.01
N SER A 67 -8.06 -4.25 -12.87
CA SER A 67 -7.50 -5.52 -13.39
C SER A 67 -6.04 -5.77 -12.96
N GLY A 68 -5.73 -5.58 -11.68
CA GLY A 68 -4.39 -5.80 -11.12
C GLY A 68 -3.41 -4.64 -11.31
N THR A 69 -3.84 -3.55 -11.95
CA THR A 69 -3.08 -2.30 -12.04
C THR A 69 -3.72 -1.28 -11.12
N LEU A 70 -2.93 -0.70 -10.22
CA LEU A 70 -3.37 0.35 -9.33
C LEU A 70 -3.14 1.71 -9.98
N LEU A 71 -4.21 2.41 -10.31
CA LEU A 71 -4.15 3.80 -10.78
C LEU A 71 -4.09 4.73 -9.57
N MET A 72 -3.13 5.64 -9.57
CA MET A 72 -3.00 6.70 -8.58
C MET A 72 -3.30 8.05 -9.23
N THR A 73 -4.18 8.82 -8.60
CA THR A 73 -4.40 10.22 -8.93
C THR A 73 -4.09 11.04 -7.68
N LEU A 74 -3.21 12.01 -7.82
CA LEU A 74 -2.85 12.96 -6.79
C LEU A 74 -3.44 14.32 -7.14
N THR A 75 -4.18 14.92 -6.22
CA THR A 75 -4.65 16.30 -6.29
C THR A 75 -4.14 17.08 -5.09
N SER A 76 -4.14 18.40 -5.14
CA SER A 76 -3.76 19.23 -3.99
C SER A 76 -4.96 20.06 -3.53
N PRO A 77 -5.29 20.08 -2.23
CA PRO A 77 -6.30 20.96 -1.68
C PRO A 77 -5.88 22.44 -1.73
N ASP A 78 -4.57 22.70 -1.76
CA ASP A 78 -4.00 24.06 -1.79
C ASP A 78 -3.80 24.60 -3.23
N ASP A 79 -3.84 23.70 -4.24
CA ASP A 79 -3.69 24.07 -5.66
C ASP A 79 -4.65 23.23 -6.53
N ASN A 80 -5.76 23.84 -6.93
CA ASN A 80 -6.78 23.19 -7.76
C ASN A 80 -6.34 22.87 -9.20
N HIS A 81 -5.19 23.38 -9.64
CA HIS A 81 -4.60 23.10 -10.95
C HIS A 81 -3.60 21.92 -10.89
N PHE A 82 -3.19 21.54 -9.68
CA PHE A 82 -2.28 20.42 -9.54
C PHE A 82 -2.99 19.09 -9.69
N VAL A 83 -2.57 18.31 -10.66
CA VAL A 83 -2.99 16.90 -10.85
C VAL A 83 -1.79 16.09 -11.32
N ALA A 84 -1.49 15.02 -10.61
CA ALA A 84 -0.54 14.01 -11.06
C ALA A 84 -1.23 12.64 -11.14
N LYS A 85 -1.00 11.90 -12.24
CA LYS A 85 -1.56 10.57 -12.45
C LYS A 85 -0.46 9.59 -12.81
N GLY A 86 -0.57 8.38 -12.28
CA GLY A 86 0.36 7.30 -12.57
C GLY A 86 -0.25 5.92 -12.37
N LYS A 87 0.47 4.92 -12.83
CA LYS A 87 0.16 3.50 -12.62
C LYS A 87 1.18 2.90 -11.67
N LEU A 88 0.71 2.12 -10.74
CA LEU A 88 1.52 1.23 -9.91
C LEU A 88 1.28 -0.19 -10.42
N ILE A 89 2.27 -0.74 -11.10
CA ILE A 89 2.23 -2.07 -11.70
C ILE A 89 2.89 -3.02 -10.70
N LYS A 90 2.11 -3.99 -10.21
CA LYS A 90 2.58 -4.97 -9.23
C LYS A 90 3.72 -5.81 -9.79
N ARG A 91 4.73 -6.05 -8.96
CA ARG A 91 5.80 -7.01 -9.22
C ARG A 91 5.51 -8.33 -8.51
N GLU A 92 5.71 -9.44 -9.22
CA GLU A 92 5.48 -10.80 -8.71
C GLU A 92 6.72 -11.40 -8.02
N ASP A 93 7.88 -10.77 -8.15
CA ASP A 93 9.18 -11.28 -7.70
C ASP A 93 9.51 -10.99 -6.23
N VAL A 94 8.56 -10.44 -5.47
CA VAL A 94 8.77 -10.03 -4.09
C VAL A 94 8.20 -11.05 -3.11
N ARG A 95 9.06 -11.59 -2.25
CA ARG A 95 8.68 -12.65 -1.29
C ARG A 95 7.88 -12.15 -0.09
N LYS A 96 8.00 -10.87 0.27
CA LYS A 96 7.26 -10.26 1.39
C LYS A 96 6.81 -8.85 1.03
N GLY A 97 5.56 -8.52 1.38
CA GLY A 97 4.97 -7.24 1.06
C GLY A 97 4.51 -7.13 -0.39
N MET A 98 4.22 -5.91 -0.81
CA MET A 98 3.92 -5.58 -2.20
C MET A 98 5.00 -4.66 -2.75
N ALA A 99 5.41 -4.90 -3.98
CA ALA A 99 6.27 -4.00 -4.70
C ALA A 99 5.64 -3.61 -6.03
N PHE A 100 5.83 -2.36 -6.40
CA PHE A 100 5.28 -1.78 -7.60
C PHE A 100 6.36 -1.06 -8.40
N ASN A 101 6.21 -1.10 -9.70
CA ASN A 101 6.87 -0.17 -10.61
C ASN A 101 5.91 0.99 -10.87
N TYR A 102 6.35 2.20 -10.62
CA TYR A 102 5.56 3.40 -10.92
C TYR A 102 5.80 3.83 -12.37
N GLN A 103 4.71 4.03 -13.09
CA GLN A 103 4.73 4.58 -14.44
C GLN A 103 3.90 5.87 -14.47
N PRO A 104 4.53 7.03 -14.72
CA PRO A 104 3.79 8.28 -14.83
C PRO A 104 2.90 8.29 -16.06
N ILE A 105 1.70 8.86 -15.94
CA ILE A 105 0.76 9.09 -17.04
C ILE A 105 0.67 10.58 -17.35
N PHE A 106 0.52 11.39 -16.31
CA PHE A 106 0.30 12.83 -16.45
C PHE A 106 0.80 13.56 -15.18
N ASN A 107 1.34 14.75 -15.38
CA ASN A 107 1.64 15.69 -14.31
C ASN A 107 1.41 17.10 -14.86
N SER A 108 0.53 17.86 -14.21
CA SER A 108 0.18 19.22 -14.64
C SER A 108 1.31 20.22 -14.43
N ASN A 109 2.23 19.95 -13.49
CA ASN A 109 3.32 20.86 -13.14
C ASN A 109 4.63 20.11 -12.83
N PRO A 110 5.25 19.42 -13.81
CA PRO A 110 6.41 18.57 -13.57
C PRO A 110 7.68 19.33 -13.18
N GLY A 111 7.76 20.62 -13.49
CA GLY A 111 8.91 21.49 -13.22
C GLY A 111 8.71 22.52 -12.11
N GLY A 112 7.58 22.47 -11.41
CA GLY A 112 7.15 23.54 -10.49
C GLY A 112 7.88 23.63 -9.14
N GLY A 113 9.00 22.93 -8.96
CA GLY A 113 9.76 22.99 -7.70
C GLY A 113 9.05 22.42 -6.49
N LEU A 114 7.97 21.65 -6.71
CA LEU A 114 7.21 20.97 -5.66
C LEU A 114 7.98 19.77 -5.12
N ILE A 115 7.90 19.54 -3.81
CA ILE A 115 8.58 18.41 -3.15
C ILE A 115 8.05 17.08 -3.68
N VAL A 116 6.73 16.99 -3.92
CA VAL A 116 6.09 15.80 -4.48
C VAL A 116 6.68 15.38 -5.83
N ASN A 117 7.11 16.31 -6.66
CA ASN A 117 7.71 16.00 -7.96
C ASN A 117 9.01 15.19 -7.83
N ASN A 118 9.80 15.47 -6.79
CA ASN A 118 11.01 14.70 -6.48
C ASN A 118 10.65 13.26 -6.08
N SER A 119 9.60 13.09 -5.27
CA SER A 119 9.10 11.77 -4.87
C SER A 119 8.55 10.99 -6.06
N LEU A 120 7.76 11.63 -6.92
CA LEU A 120 7.24 11.00 -8.15
C LEU A 120 8.38 10.59 -9.10
N LYS A 121 9.38 11.47 -9.28
CA LYS A 121 10.57 11.16 -10.06
C LYS A 121 11.38 10.00 -9.48
N TYR A 122 11.55 9.98 -8.15
CA TYR A 122 12.21 8.86 -7.46
C TYR A 122 11.49 7.54 -7.73
N MET A 123 10.16 7.51 -7.66
CA MET A 123 9.37 6.32 -7.92
C MET A 123 9.47 5.80 -9.36
N THR A 124 9.81 6.64 -10.35
CA THR A 124 10.01 6.18 -11.73
C THR A 124 11.26 5.33 -11.92
N THR A 125 12.28 5.55 -11.09
CA THR A 125 13.59 4.88 -11.19
C THR A 125 13.78 3.79 -10.14
N ASN A 126 12.93 3.78 -9.11
CA ASN A 126 13.03 2.86 -7.98
C ASN A 126 11.76 2.05 -7.80
N VAL A 127 11.93 0.86 -7.26
CA VAL A 127 10.79 0.01 -6.89
C VAL A 127 10.11 0.59 -5.65
N VAL A 128 8.80 0.75 -5.73
CA VAL A 128 7.97 1.18 -4.60
C VAL A 128 7.54 -0.07 -3.84
N SER A 129 8.17 -0.34 -2.71
CA SER A 129 7.73 -1.41 -1.81
C SER A 129 6.81 -0.85 -0.74
N VAL A 130 5.70 -1.55 -0.51
CA VAL A 130 4.70 -1.17 0.47
C VAL A 130 4.54 -2.32 1.47
N THR A 131 4.61 -1.99 2.74
CA THR A 131 4.40 -2.93 3.84
C THR A 131 3.21 -2.46 4.67
N THR A 132 2.33 -3.37 5.01
CA THR A 132 1.21 -3.08 5.91
C THR A 132 1.66 -3.25 7.35
N LEU A 133 1.48 -2.24 8.16
CA LEU A 133 1.60 -2.29 9.61
C LEU A 133 0.19 -2.24 10.20
N LYS A 134 -0.16 -3.26 10.96
CA LYS A 134 -1.41 -3.27 11.73
C LYS A 134 -1.12 -2.83 13.15
N ASN A 135 -1.85 -1.82 13.59
CA ASN A 135 -1.88 -1.41 14.99
C ASN A 135 -3.35 -1.29 15.40
N ASP A 136 -3.82 -2.25 16.19
CA ASP A 136 -5.19 -2.40 16.70
C ASP A 136 -6.30 -2.17 15.66
N ASN A 137 -6.69 -0.95 15.37
CA ASN A 137 -7.74 -0.60 14.43
C ASN A 137 -7.27 0.19 13.20
N THR A 138 -5.98 0.48 13.09
CA THR A 138 -5.41 1.30 12.04
C THR A 138 -4.48 0.48 11.14
N GLU A 139 -4.65 0.57 9.84
CA GLU A 139 -3.71 0.01 8.87
C GLU A 139 -2.85 1.14 8.29
N LEU A 140 -1.56 1.04 8.50
CA LEU A 140 -0.55 1.94 7.94
C LEU A 140 0.09 1.27 6.73
N LEU A 141 0.12 1.93 5.60
CA LEU A 141 0.91 1.53 4.45
C LEU A 141 2.23 2.31 4.46
N ILE A 142 3.33 1.62 4.65
CA ILE A 142 4.65 2.23 4.67
C ILE A 142 5.38 1.88 3.39
N ALA A 143 5.73 2.89 2.60
CA ALA A 143 6.62 2.74 1.48
C ALA A 143 8.08 2.96 1.90
N HIS A 144 9.01 2.28 1.23
CA HIS A 144 10.44 2.29 1.57
C HIS A 144 11.10 3.69 1.47
N ASN A 145 10.47 4.61 0.75
CA ASN A 145 10.88 6.02 0.66
C ASN A 145 10.37 6.91 1.80
N GLY A 146 9.82 6.31 2.88
CA GLY A 146 9.25 7.04 4.00
C GLY A 146 7.83 7.57 3.78
N LEU A 147 7.20 7.24 2.66
CA LEU A 147 5.79 7.56 2.42
C LEU A 147 4.93 6.73 3.37
N ILE A 148 4.14 7.38 4.18
CA ILE A 148 3.18 6.74 5.07
C ILE A 148 1.79 7.15 4.61
N LEU A 149 0.98 6.17 4.20
CA LEU A 149 -0.44 6.34 3.94
C LEU A 149 -1.20 5.84 5.17
N TYR A 150 -1.96 6.71 5.75
CA TYR A 150 -2.74 6.47 6.97
C TYR A 150 -4.22 6.54 6.65
N SER A 151 -4.99 5.60 7.16
CA SER A 151 -6.44 5.66 7.14
C SER A 151 -6.97 5.83 8.56
N GLU A 152 -7.71 6.88 8.80
CA GLU A 152 -8.56 7.00 9.98
C GLU A 152 -9.84 6.16 9.83
#